data_43fad093fbc6d48e1bbf6e570c1e3cd1
#
_entry.id   43fad093fbc6d48e1bbf6e570c1e3cd1
#
_cell.length_a   1.000
_cell.length_b   1.000
_cell.length_c   1.000
_cell.angle_alpha   90.00
_cell.angle_beta   90.00
_cell.angle_gamma   90.00
#
_symmetry.space_group_name_H-M   'P 1'
#
loop_
_entity.id
_entity.type
_entity.pdbx_description
1 polymer ?
#
loop_
_entity_poly.entity_id
_entity_poly.type
_entity_poly.pdbx_seq_one_letter_code
_entity_poly.pdbx_strand_id
1 'polypeptide(L)'
;MREYTKELLARAVLRLTDGEEWNHQFFLPFDIKTRKKDVDSPGYNINKWKRIEKIIDSIGIKDKSVIDVGCSDGYFSTQCALAGAAHVYGIDLDPLRIKRAKFIKSVFKMQNVEFEIQNLYSLKEGEKFDILLGLGLIHRVPDLDGCLQKLSKIANNIILEFKSLNDDRSICENKDGATKSNTYNALYNIPTHNYIINEMKKSGINNYKLYEDNISNLKYKRSL
;
A
#
# COMPACT_ATOMS: atom_id res chain seq x y z
N MET A 1 18.46 9.45 -22.77
CA MET A 1 17.95 8.43 -21.82
C MET A 1 18.50 7.07 -22.28
N ARG A 2 19.17 6.32 -21.40
CA ARG A 2 19.64 4.97 -21.76
C ARG A 2 18.43 4.06 -21.92
N GLU A 3 18.30 3.41 -23.06
CA GLU A 3 17.36 2.30 -23.22
C GLU A 3 17.91 1.07 -22.48
N TYR A 4 17.03 0.39 -21.75
CA TYR A 4 17.39 -0.86 -21.09
C TYR A 4 17.49 -1.97 -22.15
N THR A 5 18.62 -2.67 -22.20
CA THR A 5 18.66 -3.97 -22.88
C THR A 5 18.09 -5.04 -21.94
N LYS A 6 17.73 -6.20 -22.51
CA LYS A 6 17.23 -7.34 -21.74
C LYS A 6 18.19 -7.74 -20.61
N GLU A 7 19.49 -7.82 -20.91
CA GLU A 7 20.52 -8.22 -19.97
C GLU A 7 20.71 -7.21 -18.84
N LEU A 8 20.70 -5.91 -19.17
CA LEU A 8 20.84 -4.84 -18.17
C LEU A 8 19.62 -4.83 -17.23
N LEU A 9 18.42 -5.01 -17.78
CA LEU A 9 17.19 -5.03 -16.99
C LEU A 9 17.14 -6.26 -16.07
N ALA A 10 17.47 -7.45 -16.59
CA ALA A 10 17.53 -8.68 -15.81
C ALA A 10 18.54 -8.60 -14.66
N ARG A 11 19.75 -8.08 -14.94
CA ARG A 11 20.79 -7.87 -13.91
C ARG A 11 20.36 -6.85 -12.86
N ALA A 12 19.67 -5.78 -13.25
CA ALA A 12 19.15 -4.79 -12.31
C ALA A 12 18.10 -5.39 -11.36
N VAL A 13 17.15 -6.17 -11.89
CA VAL A 13 16.17 -6.90 -11.08
C VAL A 13 16.87 -7.83 -10.10
N LEU A 14 17.86 -8.61 -10.57
CA LEU A 14 18.61 -9.55 -9.72
C LEU A 14 19.34 -8.83 -8.58
N ARG A 15 20.05 -7.74 -8.89
CA ARG A 15 20.74 -6.90 -7.88
C ARG A 15 19.78 -6.30 -6.85
N LEU A 16 18.58 -5.95 -7.27
CA LEU A 16 17.57 -5.41 -6.39
C LEU A 16 16.81 -6.50 -5.59
N THR A 17 17.01 -7.77 -5.94
CA THR A 17 16.51 -8.90 -5.15
C THR A 17 17.35 -9.09 -3.89
N ASP A 18 18.69 -8.98 -3.97
CA ASP A 18 19.68 -8.91 -2.86
C ASP A 18 19.29 -9.75 -1.61
N GLY A 19 18.97 -11.04 -1.82
CA GLY A 19 18.57 -11.95 -0.75
C GLY A 19 17.13 -11.78 -0.23
N GLU A 20 16.42 -10.73 -0.62
CA GLU A 20 15.02 -10.50 -0.28
C GLU A 20 14.14 -10.45 -1.52
N GLU A 21 13.10 -11.29 -1.58
CA GLU A 21 12.16 -11.25 -2.70
C GLU A 21 11.40 -9.92 -2.79
N TRP A 22 11.08 -9.52 -4.01
CA TRP A 22 10.16 -8.41 -4.25
C TRP A 22 8.79 -8.71 -3.62
N ASN A 23 8.20 -7.73 -2.97
CA ASN A 23 6.83 -7.86 -2.43
C ASN A 23 5.79 -8.01 -3.53
N HIS A 24 5.98 -7.28 -4.62
CA HIS A 24 5.06 -7.22 -5.73
C HIS A 24 5.67 -7.80 -7.01
N GLN A 25 4.84 -8.44 -7.80
CA GLN A 25 5.22 -8.86 -9.14
C GLN A 25 4.93 -7.74 -10.13
N PHE A 26 5.96 -7.30 -10.83
CA PHE A 26 5.86 -6.44 -11.99
C PHE A 26 6.18 -7.22 -13.25
N PHE A 27 5.48 -6.90 -14.33
CA PHE A 27 5.80 -7.35 -15.67
C PHE A 27 6.55 -6.23 -16.36
N LEU A 28 7.82 -6.46 -16.60
CA LEU A 28 8.74 -5.51 -17.21
C LEU A 28 8.94 -5.83 -18.70
N PRO A 29 9.51 -4.92 -19.49
CA PRO A 29 9.90 -5.22 -20.87
C PRO A 29 10.71 -6.52 -20.99
N PHE A 30 10.64 -7.16 -22.18
CA PHE A 30 11.30 -8.43 -22.48
C PHE A 30 10.83 -9.63 -21.63
N ASP A 31 9.58 -9.62 -21.18
CA ASP A 31 8.96 -10.67 -20.34
C ASP A 31 9.67 -10.92 -19.00
N ILE A 32 10.40 -9.94 -18.52
CA ILE A 32 11.07 -10.01 -17.22
C ILE A 32 10.02 -9.80 -16.12
N LYS A 33 10.04 -10.67 -15.11
CA LYS A 33 9.20 -10.56 -13.90
C LYS A 33 10.08 -10.33 -12.69
N THR A 34 9.69 -9.40 -11.82
CA THR A 34 10.44 -9.12 -10.58
C THR A 34 10.29 -10.25 -9.55
N ARG A 35 9.20 -10.99 -9.63
CA ARG A 35 8.88 -12.12 -8.75
C ARG A 35 8.03 -13.13 -9.49
N LYS A 36 8.14 -14.42 -9.10
CA LYS A 36 7.16 -15.45 -9.49
C LYS A 36 6.17 -15.62 -8.34
N LYS A 37 4.91 -15.36 -8.58
CA LYS A 37 3.84 -15.54 -7.61
C LYS A 37 2.68 -16.28 -8.23
N ASP A 38 2.01 -17.11 -7.44
CA ASP A 38 0.79 -17.78 -7.85
C ASP A 38 -0.29 -16.73 -8.16
N VAL A 39 -0.78 -16.75 -9.40
CA VAL A 39 -1.76 -15.79 -9.90
C VAL A 39 -3.15 -15.98 -9.27
N ASP A 40 -3.42 -17.18 -8.76
CA ASP A 40 -4.70 -17.50 -8.10
C ASP A 40 -4.70 -17.11 -6.62
N SER A 41 -3.54 -16.70 -6.08
CA SER A 41 -3.44 -16.24 -4.70
C SER A 41 -4.29 -14.97 -4.48
N PRO A 42 -5.19 -14.94 -3.48
CA PRO A 42 -5.95 -13.74 -3.13
C PRO A 42 -5.09 -12.52 -2.80
N GLY A 43 -3.88 -12.76 -2.27
CA GLY A 43 -2.89 -11.72 -1.99
C GLY A 43 -2.06 -11.31 -3.21
N TYR A 44 -2.34 -11.85 -4.39
CA TYR A 44 -1.66 -11.45 -5.61
C TYR A 44 -1.99 -9.99 -5.95
N ASN A 45 -0.96 -9.20 -6.17
CA ASN A 45 -1.14 -7.74 -6.28
C ASN A 45 -2.06 -7.31 -7.43
N ILE A 46 -2.09 -8.04 -8.54
CA ILE A 46 -3.00 -7.76 -9.66
C ILE A 46 -4.47 -7.98 -9.24
N ASN A 47 -4.76 -9.05 -8.52
CA ASN A 47 -6.12 -9.34 -8.06
C ASN A 47 -6.57 -8.32 -6.99
N LYS A 48 -5.64 -7.88 -6.13
CA LYS A 48 -5.88 -6.79 -5.20
C LYS A 48 -6.15 -5.47 -5.93
N TRP A 49 -5.34 -5.15 -6.96
CA TRP A 49 -5.56 -3.94 -7.76
C TRP A 49 -6.94 -3.89 -8.40
N LYS A 50 -7.40 -4.96 -9.02
CA LYS A 50 -8.74 -5.02 -9.64
C LYS A 50 -9.89 -4.65 -8.67
N ARG A 51 -9.71 -4.90 -7.37
CA ARG A 51 -10.69 -4.49 -6.34
C ARG A 51 -10.54 -3.02 -5.97
N ILE A 52 -9.32 -2.57 -5.77
CA ILE A 52 -9.00 -1.17 -5.45
C ILE A 52 -9.38 -0.25 -6.61
N GLU A 53 -9.11 -0.66 -7.84
CA GLU A 53 -9.44 0.07 -9.06
C GLU A 53 -10.93 0.42 -9.13
N LYS A 54 -11.83 -0.52 -8.82
CA LYS A 54 -13.27 -0.24 -8.75
C LYS A 54 -13.64 0.83 -7.74
N ILE A 55 -12.94 0.89 -6.61
CA ILE A 55 -13.15 1.92 -5.60
C ILE A 55 -12.62 3.25 -6.11
N ILE A 56 -11.41 3.25 -6.66
CA ILE A 56 -10.76 4.42 -7.23
C ILE A 56 -11.58 5.00 -8.38
N ASP A 57 -12.12 4.17 -9.26
CA ASP A 57 -13.00 4.60 -10.36
C ASP A 57 -14.26 5.29 -9.83
N SER A 58 -14.82 4.79 -8.73
CA SER A 58 -15.98 5.41 -8.09
C SER A 58 -15.69 6.79 -7.46
N ILE A 59 -14.45 7.04 -7.07
CA ILE A 59 -13.97 8.32 -6.56
C ILE A 59 -13.59 9.28 -7.69
N GLY A 60 -13.12 8.73 -8.82
CA GLY A 60 -12.56 9.46 -9.96
C GLY A 60 -11.11 9.88 -9.71
N ILE A 61 -10.16 9.07 -10.19
CA ILE A 61 -8.71 9.30 -9.95
C ILE A 61 -8.09 10.33 -10.88
N LYS A 62 -8.71 10.55 -12.06
CA LYS A 62 -8.15 11.44 -13.05
C LYS A 62 -7.93 12.85 -12.46
N ASP A 63 -6.76 13.40 -12.70
CA ASP A 63 -6.32 14.71 -12.23
C ASP A 63 -6.27 14.87 -10.69
N LYS A 64 -6.30 13.75 -9.96
CA LYS A 64 -6.22 13.71 -8.49
C LYS A 64 -4.79 13.51 -7.98
N SER A 65 -4.53 14.06 -6.80
CA SER A 65 -3.32 13.77 -6.02
C SER A 65 -3.54 12.53 -5.16
N VAL A 66 -2.57 11.62 -5.18
CA VAL A 66 -2.62 10.35 -4.43
C VAL A 66 -1.42 10.22 -3.52
N ILE A 67 -1.62 9.82 -2.27
CA ILE A 67 -0.55 9.35 -1.39
C ILE A 67 -0.71 7.87 -1.10
N ASP A 68 0.37 7.10 -1.25
CA ASP A 68 0.45 5.68 -0.93
C ASP A 68 1.39 5.47 0.26
N VAL A 69 0.81 5.26 1.45
CA VAL A 69 1.55 5.15 2.71
C VAL A 69 1.91 3.69 2.98
N GLY A 70 3.20 3.40 3.09
CA GLY A 70 3.72 2.04 3.11
C GLY A 70 3.71 1.42 1.71
N CYS A 71 4.12 2.19 0.70
CA CYS A 71 4.00 1.85 -0.73
C CYS A 71 4.83 0.62 -1.14
N SER A 72 5.76 0.16 -0.29
CA SER A 72 6.63 -0.97 -0.57
C SER A 72 7.39 -0.79 -1.91
N ASP A 73 7.38 -1.80 -2.78
CA ASP A 73 8.03 -1.75 -4.10
C ASP A 73 7.27 -0.84 -5.11
N GLY A 74 6.26 -0.07 -4.68
CA GLY A 74 5.57 0.95 -5.46
C GLY A 74 4.52 0.44 -6.44
N TYR A 75 4.00 -0.78 -6.29
CA TYR A 75 3.06 -1.36 -7.26
C TYR A 75 1.76 -0.54 -7.34
N PHE A 76 1.09 -0.28 -6.22
CA PHE A 76 -0.19 0.42 -6.20
C PHE A 76 -0.04 1.89 -6.58
N SER A 77 1.04 2.54 -6.15
CA SER A 77 1.41 3.89 -6.60
C SER A 77 1.56 3.94 -8.13
N THR A 78 2.28 2.95 -8.70
CA THR A 78 2.45 2.82 -10.17
C THR A 78 1.11 2.66 -10.88
N GLN A 79 0.21 1.83 -10.34
CA GLN A 79 -1.12 1.63 -10.94
C GLN A 79 -1.97 2.91 -10.86
N CYS A 80 -1.95 3.65 -9.75
CA CYS A 80 -2.62 4.96 -9.66
C CYS A 80 -2.10 5.95 -10.69
N ALA A 81 -0.79 6.01 -10.88
CA ALA A 81 -0.19 6.90 -11.89
C ALA A 81 -0.60 6.52 -13.31
N LEU A 82 -0.68 5.23 -13.63
CA LEU A 82 -1.16 4.70 -14.91
C LEU A 82 -2.66 4.94 -15.11
N ALA A 83 -3.44 4.92 -14.04
CA ALA A 83 -4.88 5.21 -14.06
C ALA A 83 -5.21 6.70 -14.24
N GLY A 84 -4.21 7.58 -14.35
CA GLY A 84 -4.38 8.99 -14.68
C GLY A 84 -4.38 9.95 -13.49
N ALA A 85 -3.86 9.53 -12.32
CA ALA A 85 -3.57 10.47 -11.24
C ALA A 85 -2.66 11.60 -11.72
N ALA A 86 -2.93 12.84 -11.32
CA ALA A 86 -2.08 13.99 -11.66
C ALA A 86 -0.70 13.86 -11.00
N HIS A 87 -0.69 13.42 -9.76
CA HIS A 87 0.52 13.19 -8.97
C HIS A 87 0.31 12.05 -7.98
N VAL A 88 1.30 11.19 -7.85
CA VAL A 88 1.31 10.10 -6.86
C VAL A 88 2.56 10.21 -6.01
N TYR A 89 2.38 10.19 -4.70
CA TYR A 89 3.47 10.23 -3.73
C TYR A 89 3.49 8.95 -2.91
N GLY A 90 4.47 8.09 -3.16
CA GLY A 90 4.66 6.82 -2.44
C GLY A 90 5.72 6.97 -1.35
N ILE A 91 5.38 6.65 -0.13
CA ILE A 91 6.31 6.66 1.01
C ILE A 91 6.41 5.29 1.67
N ASP A 92 7.62 4.93 2.06
CA ASP A 92 7.91 3.73 2.86
C ASP A 92 9.15 4.00 3.72
N LEU A 93 9.29 3.26 4.81
CA LEU A 93 10.47 3.37 5.69
C LEU A 93 11.65 2.53 5.22
N ASP A 94 11.40 1.54 4.36
CA ASP A 94 12.41 0.59 3.89
C ASP A 94 13.16 1.15 2.66
N PRO A 95 14.48 1.42 2.80
CA PRO A 95 15.27 1.96 1.70
C PRO A 95 15.35 1.05 0.48
N LEU A 96 15.37 -0.28 0.67
CA LEU A 96 15.43 -1.23 -0.44
C LEU A 96 14.14 -1.20 -1.25
N ARG A 97 13.00 -1.12 -0.58
CA ARG A 97 11.67 -1.02 -1.23
C ARG A 97 11.55 0.27 -2.02
N ILE A 98 11.93 1.40 -1.45
CA ILE A 98 11.94 2.69 -2.18
C ILE A 98 12.92 2.66 -3.35
N LYS A 99 14.10 2.03 -3.22
CA LYS A 99 15.02 1.84 -4.33
C LYS A 99 14.40 1.02 -5.47
N ARG A 100 13.65 -0.03 -5.14
CA ARG A 100 12.89 -0.85 -6.10
C ARG A 100 11.79 -0.02 -6.78
N ALA A 101 11.01 0.73 -6.00
CA ALA A 101 9.95 1.61 -6.53
C ALA A 101 10.51 2.66 -7.50
N LYS A 102 11.62 3.33 -7.15
CA LYS A 102 12.33 4.27 -8.03
C LYS A 102 12.86 3.59 -9.31
N PHE A 103 13.34 2.36 -9.21
CA PHE A 103 13.71 1.57 -10.37
C PHE A 103 12.52 1.31 -11.30
N ILE A 104 11.37 0.88 -10.76
CA ILE A 104 10.12 0.68 -11.54
C ILE A 104 9.71 1.99 -12.22
N LYS A 105 9.70 3.12 -11.50
CA LYS A 105 9.45 4.45 -12.07
C LYS A 105 10.35 4.71 -13.29
N SER A 106 11.63 4.40 -13.18
CA SER A 106 12.59 4.63 -14.27
C SER A 106 12.35 3.73 -15.48
N VAL A 107 12.02 2.46 -15.27
CA VAL A 107 11.72 1.50 -16.34
C VAL A 107 10.50 1.93 -17.15
N PHE A 108 9.44 2.37 -16.47
CA PHE A 108 8.20 2.83 -17.11
C PHE A 108 8.24 4.31 -17.51
N LYS A 109 9.36 5.02 -17.27
CA LYS A 109 9.55 6.45 -17.61
C LYS A 109 8.45 7.36 -17.05
N MET A 110 7.95 7.04 -15.86
CA MET A 110 6.82 7.76 -15.26
C MET A 110 7.26 9.11 -14.71
N GLN A 111 6.50 10.16 -15.01
CA GLN A 111 6.79 11.53 -14.55
C GLN A 111 5.89 11.96 -13.39
N ASN A 112 4.73 11.33 -13.26
CA ASN A 112 3.67 11.70 -12.30
C ASN A 112 3.69 10.87 -11.01
N VAL A 113 4.78 10.19 -10.70
CA VAL A 113 4.95 9.46 -9.43
C VAL A 113 6.29 9.77 -8.79
N GLU A 114 6.29 9.94 -7.48
CA GLU A 114 7.49 10.13 -6.66
C GLU A 114 7.52 9.12 -5.53
N PHE A 115 8.74 8.71 -5.13
CA PHE A 115 8.94 7.75 -4.05
C PHE A 115 10.00 8.26 -3.08
N GLU A 116 9.69 8.24 -1.77
CA GLU A 116 10.62 8.69 -0.75
C GLU A 116 10.67 7.76 0.46
N ILE A 117 11.86 7.71 1.08
CA ILE A 117 12.04 7.09 2.39
C ILE A 117 11.51 8.09 3.41
N GLN A 118 10.29 7.89 3.86
CA GLN A 118 9.64 8.85 4.75
C GLN A 118 8.69 8.17 5.73
N ASN A 119 8.68 8.69 6.96
CA ASN A 119 7.71 8.31 7.97
C ASN A 119 6.42 9.12 7.79
N LEU A 120 5.27 8.44 7.89
CA LEU A 120 3.95 9.08 7.88
C LEU A 120 3.85 10.29 8.84
N TYR A 121 4.42 10.15 10.03
CA TYR A 121 4.36 11.22 11.05
C TYR A 121 5.23 12.44 10.72
N SER A 122 6.16 12.30 9.77
CA SER A 122 7.02 13.40 9.29
C SER A 122 6.40 14.20 8.16
N LEU A 123 5.24 13.79 7.63
CA LEU A 123 4.50 14.59 6.64
C LEU A 123 4.10 15.94 7.24
N LYS A 124 4.30 17.00 6.45
CA LYS A 124 4.03 18.37 6.87
C LYS A 124 2.55 18.56 7.25
N GLU A 125 2.30 19.41 8.22
CA GLU A 125 0.94 19.83 8.52
C GLU A 125 0.40 20.67 7.36
N GLY A 126 -0.89 20.42 7.01
CA GLY A 126 -1.54 21.12 5.89
C GLY A 126 -1.32 20.50 4.52
N GLU A 127 -0.41 19.55 4.36
CA GLU A 127 -0.30 18.77 3.13
C GLU A 127 -1.52 17.85 2.98
N LYS A 128 -2.28 18.04 1.90
CA LYS A 128 -3.50 17.26 1.64
C LYS A 128 -3.47 16.63 0.27
N PHE A 129 -3.96 15.39 0.25
CA PHE A 129 -4.14 14.60 -0.96
C PHE A 129 -5.63 14.34 -1.21
N ASP A 130 -6.00 14.12 -2.46
CA ASP A 130 -7.37 13.73 -2.79
C ASP A 130 -7.68 12.31 -2.37
N ILE A 131 -6.71 11.40 -2.53
CA ILE A 131 -6.84 9.97 -2.23
C ILE A 131 -5.63 9.49 -1.44
N LEU A 132 -5.89 8.69 -0.41
CA LEU A 132 -4.86 7.99 0.36
C LEU A 132 -5.06 6.47 0.23
N LEU A 133 -3.97 5.77 -0.05
CA LEU A 133 -3.89 4.32 0.06
C LEU A 133 -3.10 3.95 1.32
N GLY A 134 -3.70 3.13 2.18
CA GLY A 134 -3.07 2.52 3.36
C GLY A 134 -3.23 1.00 3.31
N LEU A 135 -2.56 0.35 2.35
CA LEU A 135 -2.77 -1.05 2.03
C LEU A 135 -1.82 -1.97 2.82
N GLY A 136 -2.34 -2.67 3.78
CA GLY A 136 -1.54 -3.51 4.67
C GLY A 136 -0.70 -2.70 5.68
N LEU A 137 -1.08 -1.44 5.93
CA LEU A 137 -0.34 -0.50 6.79
C LEU A 137 -0.74 -0.62 8.26
N ILE A 138 -2.01 -0.37 8.55
CA ILE A 138 -2.48 -0.05 9.91
C ILE A 138 -2.28 -1.17 10.94
N HIS A 139 -2.21 -2.41 10.50
CA HIS A 139 -1.92 -3.52 11.39
C HIS A 139 -0.41 -3.69 11.71
N ARG A 140 0.45 -2.80 11.18
CA ARG A 140 1.91 -2.83 11.38
C ARG A 140 2.47 -1.59 12.08
N VAL A 141 1.61 -0.63 12.41
CA VAL A 141 2.04 0.57 13.12
C VAL A 141 1.97 0.36 14.63
N PRO A 142 2.92 0.88 15.42
CA PRO A 142 2.91 0.74 16.87
C PRO A 142 1.73 1.47 17.52
N ASP A 143 1.41 2.66 17.01
CA ASP A 143 0.32 3.52 17.47
C ASP A 143 -0.77 3.56 16.39
N LEU A 144 -1.77 2.71 16.53
CA LEU A 144 -2.86 2.60 15.56
C LEU A 144 -3.73 3.86 15.58
N ASP A 145 -4.07 4.37 16.76
CA ASP A 145 -4.98 5.51 16.90
C ASP A 145 -4.35 6.79 16.36
N GLY A 146 -3.09 7.05 16.72
CA GLY A 146 -2.34 8.18 16.17
C GLY A 146 -2.14 8.06 14.66
N CYS A 147 -1.95 6.85 14.15
CA CYS A 147 -1.90 6.60 12.71
C CYS A 147 -3.22 7.00 12.04
N LEU A 148 -4.35 6.49 12.51
CA LEU A 148 -5.67 6.79 11.95
C LEU A 148 -6.00 8.29 12.01
N GLN A 149 -5.67 8.95 13.13
CA GLN A 149 -5.80 10.40 13.25
C GLN A 149 -4.94 11.16 12.24
N LYS A 150 -3.70 10.72 12.01
CA LYS A 150 -2.83 11.35 11.00
C LYS A 150 -3.38 11.15 9.59
N LEU A 151 -3.79 9.92 9.24
CA LEU A 151 -4.36 9.60 7.94
C LEU A 151 -5.61 10.45 7.63
N SER A 152 -6.48 10.66 8.63
CA SER A 152 -7.70 11.46 8.48
C SER A 152 -7.45 12.94 8.15
N LYS A 153 -6.28 13.46 8.55
CA LYS A 153 -5.91 14.87 8.33
C LYS A 153 -5.27 15.13 6.97
N ILE A 154 -4.69 14.12 6.34
CA ILE A 154 -3.86 14.28 5.13
C ILE A 154 -4.57 13.91 3.84
N ALA A 155 -5.79 13.34 3.88
CA ALA A 155 -6.51 13.03 2.65
C ALA A 155 -8.02 13.21 2.77
N ASN A 156 -8.66 13.47 1.63
CA ASN A 156 -10.12 13.60 1.52
C ASN A 156 -10.81 12.24 1.41
N ASN A 157 -10.20 11.30 0.68
CA ASN A 157 -10.67 9.93 0.52
C ASN A 157 -9.59 8.97 1.00
N ILE A 158 -9.94 8.02 1.84
CA ILE A 158 -9.00 7.09 2.45
C ILE A 158 -9.43 5.66 2.14
N ILE A 159 -8.53 4.90 1.51
CA ILE A 159 -8.70 3.48 1.21
C ILE A 159 -7.76 2.70 2.12
N LEU A 160 -8.34 1.96 3.06
CA LEU A 160 -7.59 1.12 3.99
C LEU A 160 -7.82 -0.36 3.68
N GLU A 161 -6.74 -1.13 3.60
CA GLU A 161 -6.79 -2.59 3.60
C GLU A 161 -6.01 -3.11 4.80
N PHE A 162 -6.64 -3.95 5.59
CA PHE A 162 -6.04 -4.45 6.83
C PHE A 162 -6.55 -5.85 7.20
N LYS A 163 -5.81 -6.49 8.11
CA LYS A 163 -6.28 -7.71 8.76
C LYS A 163 -7.24 -7.32 9.88
N SER A 164 -8.43 -7.89 9.91
CA SER A 164 -9.42 -7.63 10.95
C SER A 164 -9.78 -8.89 11.73
N LEU A 165 -10.19 -8.70 13.00
CA LEU A 165 -10.90 -9.72 13.75
C LEU A 165 -12.32 -9.88 13.20
N ASN A 166 -12.81 -11.11 13.20
CA ASN A 166 -14.22 -11.38 12.91
C ASN A 166 -15.01 -11.32 14.22
N ASP A 167 -15.28 -10.10 14.69
CA ASP A 167 -15.98 -9.80 15.94
C ASP A 167 -16.72 -8.49 15.77
N ASP A 168 -17.93 -8.41 16.27
CA ASP A 168 -18.79 -7.21 16.17
C ASP A 168 -18.48 -6.16 17.24
N ARG A 169 -17.71 -6.49 18.25
CA ARG A 169 -17.27 -5.53 19.27
C ARG A 169 -16.26 -4.54 18.71
N SER A 170 -16.15 -3.37 19.32
CA SER A 170 -15.11 -2.38 19.00
C SER A 170 -13.84 -2.69 19.77
N ILE A 171 -13.04 -3.65 19.29
CA ILE A 171 -11.81 -4.12 19.96
C ILE A 171 -10.63 -4.17 18.99
N CYS A 172 -9.43 -4.05 19.55
CA CYS A 172 -8.17 -4.28 18.86
C CYS A 172 -7.31 -5.22 19.71
N GLU A 173 -6.89 -6.34 19.12
CA GLU A 173 -5.93 -7.25 19.75
C GLU A 173 -4.52 -6.92 19.26
N ASN A 174 -3.56 -6.90 20.21
CA ASN A 174 -2.15 -6.80 19.90
C ASN A 174 -1.54 -8.19 19.91
N LYS A 175 -0.85 -8.56 18.84
CA LYS A 175 -0.13 -9.84 18.75
C LYS A 175 1.33 -9.58 18.42
N ASP A 176 2.21 -10.24 19.15
CA ASP A 176 3.63 -10.27 18.83
C ASP A 176 3.81 -10.92 17.46
N GLY A 177 4.23 -10.13 16.49
CA GLY A 177 4.47 -10.57 15.13
C GLY A 177 5.94 -10.81 14.88
N ALA A 178 6.44 -11.99 15.26
CA ALA A 178 7.72 -12.45 14.75
C ALA A 178 7.58 -12.76 13.25
N THR A 179 7.69 -11.74 12.40
CA THR A 179 7.89 -11.98 10.97
C THR A 179 9.38 -11.99 10.68
N LYS A 180 9.80 -12.95 9.85
CA LYS A 180 11.19 -13.12 9.39
C LYS A 180 11.73 -11.94 8.55
N SER A 181 10.94 -10.92 8.29
CA SER A 181 11.41 -9.69 7.66
C SER A 181 11.90 -8.73 8.76
N ASN A 182 13.19 -8.67 8.92
CA ASN A 182 13.95 -8.09 10.03
C ASN A 182 13.87 -6.57 10.19
N THR A 183 12.92 -5.87 9.60
CA THR A 183 12.93 -4.40 9.65
C THR A 183 12.05 -3.83 10.76
N TYR A 184 11.09 -4.58 11.28
CA TYR A 184 10.22 -4.10 12.36
C TYR A 184 9.80 -5.27 13.25
N ASN A 185 10.22 -5.27 14.51
CA ASN A 185 9.57 -5.99 15.62
C ASN A 185 8.21 -5.34 15.87
N ALA A 186 7.30 -5.44 14.92
CA ALA A 186 6.02 -4.78 15.00
C ALA A 186 5.04 -5.68 15.74
N LEU A 187 4.53 -5.18 16.83
CA LEU A 187 3.24 -5.59 17.36
C LEU A 187 2.23 -5.52 16.21
N TYR A 188 1.54 -6.61 15.92
CA TYR A 188 0.44 -6.58 14.98
C TYR A 188 -0.81 -6.11 15.71
N ASN A 189 -1.34 -4.97 15.28
CA ASN A 189 -2.68 -4.56 15.66
C ASN A 189 -3.68 -5.32 14.78
N ILE A 190 -4.60 -6.03 15.37
CA ILE A 190 -5.68 -6.68 14.66
C ILE A 190 -6.99 -6.09 15.17
N PRO A 191 -7.43 -4.97 14.58
CA PRO A 191 -8.67 -4.32 14.96
C PRO A 191 -9.88 -5.06 14.38
N THR A 192 -11.04 -4.85 14.97
CA THR A 192 -12.31 -5.11 14.31
C THR A 192 -12.67 -3.97 13.35
N HIS A 193 -13.62 -4.18 12.45
CA HIS A 193 -14.16 -3.10 11.62
C HIS A 193 -14.74 -1.97 12.48
N ASN A 194 -15.51 -2.34 13.51
CA ASN A 194 -16.13 -1.37 14.40
C ASN A 194 -15.11 -0.53 15.17
N TYR A 195 -13.94 -1.10 15.49
CA TYR A 195 -12.86 -0.32 16.08
C TYR A 195 -12.37 0.77 15.10
N ILE A 196 -12.04 0.40 13.87
CA ILE A 196 -11.56 1.35 12.86
C ILE A 196 -12.63 2.42 12.57
N ILE A 197 -13.88 2.02 12.40
CA ILE A 197 -14.98 2.95 12.16
C ILE A 197 -15.11 3.96 13.30
N ASN A 198 -15.04 3.52 14.54
CA ASN A 198 -15.16 4.40 15.70
C ASN A 198 -13.99 5.38 15.81
N GLU A 199 -12.74 4.92 15.59
CA GLU A 199 -11.57 5.81 15.61
C GLU A 199 -11.61 6.83 14.45
N MET A 200 -12.01 6.41 13.25
CA MET A 200 -12.18 7.32 12.12
C MET A 200 -13.28 8.36 12.36
N LYS A 201 -14.40 7.96 12.99
CA LYS A 201 -15.46 8.90 13.40
C LYS A 201 -14.97 9.93 14.43
N LYS A 202 -14.19 9.53 15.43
CA LYS A 202 -13.55 10.47 16.37
C LYS A 202 -12.66 11.48 15.66
N SER A 203 -12.10 11.11 14.52
CA SER A 203 -11.28 11.97 13.66
C SER A 203 -12.07 12.77 12.63
N GLY A 204 -13.41 12.75 12.69
CA GLY A 204 -14.29 13.51 11.81
C GLY A 204 -14.69 12.80 10.52
N ILE A 205 -14.28 11.56 10.29
CA ILE A 205 -14.65 10.77 9.12
C ILE A 205 -15.93 10.00 9.40
N ASN A 206 -17.07 10.51 8.90
CA ASN A 206 -18.40 9.93 9.17
C ASN A 206 -18.95 9.09 8.01
N ASN A 207 -18.47 9.30 6.80
CA ASN A 207 -18.89 8.55 5.62
C ASN A 207 -17.90 7.44 5.33
N TYR A 208 -18.36 6.20 5.30
CA TYR A 208 -17.51 5.04 5.00
C TYR A 208 -18.30 3.98 4.24
N LYS A 209 -17.58 3.14 3.51
CA LYS A 209 -18.10 1.95 2.86
C LYS A 209 -17.18 0.77 3.16
N LEU A 210 -17.77 -0.33 3.60
CA LEU A 210 -17.05 -1.58 3.83
C LEU A 210 -17.11 -2.43 2.57
N TYR A 211 -15.96 -2.98 2.19
CA TYR A 211 -15.84 -3.96 1.12
C TYR A 211 -15.30 -5.25 1.76
N GLU A 212 -16.17 -6.21 1.97
CA GLU A 212 -15.77 -7.50 2.53
C GLU A 212 -15.15 -8.36 1.45
N ASP A 213 -13.98 -8.89 1.75
CA ASP A 213 -13.34 -9.92 0.93
C ASP A 213 -13.73 -11.29 1.50
N ASN A 214 -14.58 -12.03 0.80
CA ASN A 214 -15.03 -13.38 1.18
C ASN A 214 -13.89 -14.40 1.04
N ILE A 215 -12.80 -14.22 1.76
CA ILE A 215 -11.76 -15.24 1.88
C ILE A 215 -12.14 -16.16 3.02
N SER A 216 -12.91 -17.18 2.69
CA SER A 216 -13.66 -18.06 3.60
C SER A 216 -12.85 -18.92 4.56
N ASN A 217 -11.50 -18.86 4.59
CA ASN A 217 -10.66 -19.76 5.39
C ASN A 217 -9.60 -19.08 6.25
N LEU A 218 -9.63 -17.77 6.44
CA LEU A 218 -8.68 -17.10 7.31
C LEU A 218 -9.36 -16.71 8.63
N LYS A 219 -8.68 -16.98 9.76
CA LYS A 219 -9.07 -16.53 11.11
C LYS A 219 -9.28 -14.99 11.19
N TYR A 220 -8.81 -14.27 10.17
CA TYR A 220 -8.90 -12.83 10.05
C TYR A 220 -9.43 -12.47 8.67
N LYS A 221 -10.51 -11.68 8.60
CA LYS A 221 -10.99 -11.09 7.34
C LYS A 221 -10.07 -9.94 6.92
N ARG A 222 -9.93 -9.73 5.62
CA ARG A 222 -9.36 -8.50 5.05
C ARG A 222 -10.48 -7.61 4.59
N SER A 223 -10.40 -6.32 4.92
CA SER A 223 -11.36 -5.29 4.51
C SER A 223 -10.64 -4.21 3.71
N LEU A 224 -11.32 -3.73 2.71
CA LEU A 224 -10.90 -2.60 1.87
C LEU A 224 -11.74 -1.38 2.22
#